data_b8e067d1a4755dd4490ff577489ff1a9
#
_entry.id   b8e067d1a4755dd4490ff577489ff1a9
#
_cell.length_a   1.000
_cell.length_b   1.000
_cell.length_c   1.000
_cell.angle_alpha   90.00
_cell.angle_beta   90.00
_cell.angle_gamma   90.00
#
_symmetry.space_group_name_H-M   'P 1'
#
loop_
_entity.id
_entity.type
_entity.pdbx_description
1 polymer ?
#
loop_
_entity_poly.entity_id
_entity_poly.type
_entity_poly.pdbx_seq_one_letter_code
_entity_poly.pdbx_strand_id
1 'polypeptide(L)'
;MNKSELIDKIAADTELSKTQVGAVLSAFENTVVSEVKGGGKIQLPGFLTFEKGHRAARTGKNPQTGEALQIAAADVPKVKVGKSFKDAVNS
;
A
#
# COMPACT_ATOMS: atom_id res chain seq x y z
N MET A 1 9.43 -13.04 2.20
CA MET A 1 9.85 -12.71 3.58
C MET A 1 8.74 -11.96 4.30
N ASN A 2 8.69 -12.09 5.60
CA ASN A 2 7.73 -11.36 6.41
C ASN A 2 8.33 -10.05 6.90
N LYS A 3 7.56 -9.27 7.67
CA LYS A 3 8.04 -7.96 8.18
C LYS A 3 9.25 -8.10 9.06
N SER A 4 9.31 -9.12 9.91
CA SER A 4 10.44 -9.36 10.80
C SER A 4 11.73 -9.64 10.02
N GLU A 5 11.65 -10.47 8.99
CA GLU A 5 12.78 -10.76 8.13
C GLU A 5 13.21 -9.56 7.30
N LEU A 6 12.25 -8.74 6.87
CA LEU A 6 12.52 -7.50 6.17
C LEU A 6 13.29 -6.51 7.07
N ILE A 7 12.88 -6.39 8.33
CA ILE A 7 13.57 -5.55 9.32
C ILE A 7 15.01 -6.05 9.51
N ASP A 8 15.21 -7.35 9.65
CA ASP A 8 16.54 -7.95 9.82
C ASP A 8 17.44 -7.62 8.63
N LYS A 9 16.90 -7.75 7.42
CA LYS A 9 17.65 -7.48 6.18
C LYS A 9 18.05 -6.01 6.07
N ILE A 10 17.12 -5.10 6.34
CA ILE A 10 17.40 -3.66 6.28
C ILE A 10 18.39 -3.25 7.36
N ALA A 11 18.24 -3.80 8.56
CA ALA A 11 19.18 -3.51 9.66
C ALA A 11 20.60 -3.93 9.28
N ALA A 12 20.76 -5.10 8.66
CA ALA A 12 22.07 -5.58 8.20
C ALA A 12 22.63 -4.67 7.11
N ASP A 13 21.80 -4.26 6.15
CA ASP A 13 22.25 -3.44 5.03
C ASP A 13 22.60 -2.00 5.43
N THR A 14 21.98 -1.47 6.48
CA THR A 14 22.16 -0.08 6.90
C THR A 14 23.02 0.09 8.15
N GLU A 15 23.37 -1.02 8.79
CA GLU A 15 24.10 -1.03 10.07
C GLU A 15 23.32 -0.35 11.20
N LEU A 16 21.99 -0.24 11.06
CA LEU A 16 21.11 0.26 12.10
C LEU A 16 20.60 -0.91 12.96
N SER A 17 20.15 -0.63 14.17
CA SER A 17 19.55 -1.64 15.01
C SER A 17 18.18 -2.05 14.47
N LYS A 18 17.75 -3.27 14.79
CA LYS A 18 16.41 -3.76 14.43
C LYS A 18 15.32 -2.89 15.04
N THR A 19 15.53 -2.37 16.25
CA THR A 19 14.61 -1.46 16.90
C THR A 19 14.45 -0.16 16.12
N GLN A 20 15.55 0.40 15.64
CA GLN A 20 15.53 1.62 14.83
C GLN A 20 14.83 1.40 13.49
N VAL A 21 15.14 0.30 12.81
CA VAL A 21 14.51 -0.06 11.53
C VAL A 21 13.01 -0.28 11.72
N GLY A 22 12.62 -1.00 12.77
CA GLY A 22 11.22 -1.23 13.09
C GLY A 22 10.46 0.07 13.35
N ALA A 23 11.08 1.02 14.06
CA ALA A 23 10.49 2.32 14.32
C ALA A 23 10.30 3.12 13.02
N VAL A 24 11.29 3.10 12.13
CA VAL A 24 11.22 3.78 10.83
C VAL A 24 10.10 3.19 9.97
N LEU A 25 10.01 1.87 9.88
CA LEU A 25 8.96 1.21 9.10
C LEU A 25 7.57 1.50 9.65
N SER A 26 7.41 1.48 10.97
CA SER A 26 6.12 1.79 11.60
C SER A 26 5.72 3.24 11.34
N ALA A 27 6.66 4.18 11.45
CA ALA A 27 6.41 5.58 11.15
C ALA A 27 6.06 5.77 9.67
N PHE A 28 6.73 5.06 8.78
CA PHE A 28 6.44 5.07 7.35
C PHE A 28 5.01 4.60 7.07
N GLU A 29 4.62 3.45 7.63
CA GLU A 29 3.27 2.91 7.45
C GLU A 29 2.21 3.89 7.96
N ASN A 30 2.40 4.46 9.15
CA ASN A 30 1.48 5.40 9.75
C ASN A 30 1.37 6.69 8.94
N THR A 31 2.48 7.16 8.40
CA THR A 31 2.52 8.35 7.56
C THR A 31 1.77 8.12 6.25
N VAL A 32 1.95 6.95 5.62
CA VAL A 32 1.21 6.57 4.41
C VAL A 32 -0.29 6.57 4.68
N VAL A 33 -0.72 5.92 5.76
CA VAL A 33 -2.15 5.83 6.11
C VAL A 33 -2.73 7.22 6.36
N SER A 34 -2.05 8.04 7.14
CA SER A 34 -2.51 9.38 7.49
C SER A 34 -2.60 10.31 6.28
N GLU A 35 -1.58 10.29 5.43
CA GLU A 35 -1.52 11.15 4.24
C GLU A 35 -2.58 10.75 3.22
N VAL A 36 -2.72 9.47 2.95
CA VAL A 36 -3.71 8.96 1.99
C VAL A 36 -5.12 9.19 2.52
N LYS A 37 -5.35 8.98 3.80
CA LYS A 37 -6.65 9.25 4.44
C LYS A 37 -7.07 10.70 4.26
N GLY A 38 -6.14 11.64 4.35
CA GLY A 38 -6.39 13.05 4.15
C GLY A 38 -6.53 13.49 2.69
N GLY A 39 -6.43 12.57 1.74
CA GLY A 39 -6.54 12.86 0.32
C GLY A 39 -5.21 13.20 -0.34
N GLY A 40 -4.12 13.12 0.39
CA GLY A 40 -2.78 13.35 -0.13
C GLY A 40 -2.21 12.14 -0.84
N LYS A 41 -1.00 12.29 -1.33
CA LYS A 41 -0.32 11.28 -2.13
C LYS A 41 1.14 11.21 -1.70
N ILE A 42 1.67 9.99 -1.59
CA ILE A 42 3.09 9.77 -1.33
C ILE A 42 3.69 9.14 -2.56
N GLN A 43 4.64 9.81 -3.16
CA GLN A 43 5.26 9.39 -4.40
C GLN A 43 6.73 9.04 -4.13
N LEU A 44 7.06 7.76 -4.35
CA LEU A 44 8.43 7.27 -4.29
C LEU A 44 8.88 7.04 -5.73
N PRO A 45 9.60 8.01 -6.33
CA PRO A 45 9.90 7.98 -7.78
C PRO A 45 10.54 6.65 -8.22
N GLY A 46 9.96 6.07 -9.27
CA GLY A 46 10.44 4.81 -9.82
C GLY A 46 10.07 3.57 -9.04
N PHE A 47 9.51 3.72 -7.86
CA PHE A 47 9.18 2.60 -6.98
C PHE A 47 7.66 2.43 -6.81
N LEU A 48 7.07 3.20 -5.92
CA LEU A 48 5.63 3.11 -5.62
C LEU A 48 5.04 4.51 -5.43
N THR A 49 3.75 4.62 -5.72
CA THR A 49 2.95 5.79 -5.36
C THR A 49 1.73 5.33 -4.58
N PHE A 50 1.50 5.94 -3.43
CA PHE A 50 0.33 5.65 -2.58
C PHE A 50 -0.63 6.81 -2.70
N GLU A 51 -1.88 6.53 -3.04
CA GLU A 51 -2.90 7.57 -3.20
C GLU A 51 -4.28 7.04 -2.82
N LYS A 52 -5.24 7.96 -2.71
CA LYS A 52 -6.62 7.62 -2.44
C LYS A 52 -7.35 7.39 -3.77
N GLY A 53 -7.95 6.23 -3.92
CA GLY A 53 -8.83 5.93 -5.03
C GLY A 53 -10.28 6.05 -4.58
N HIS A 54 -11.20 6.09 -5.53
CA HIS A 54 -12.63 6.12 -5.26
C HIS A 54 -13.32 4.99 -6.03
N ARG A 55 -14.12 4.23 -5.31
CA ARG A 55 -14.94 3.20 -5.91
C ARG A 55 -16.40 3.70 -5.93
N ALA A 56 -16.96 3.86 -7.12
CA ALA A 56 -18.36 4.27 -7.27
C ALA A 56 -19.31 3.19 -6.76
N ALA A 57 -20.48 3.62 -6.29
CA ALA A 57 -21.55 2.70 -5.93
C ALA A 57 -21.94 1.88 -7.17
N ARG A 58 -22.25 0.61 -6.99
CA ARG A 58 -22.67 -0.27 -8.08
C ARG A 58 -23.64 -1.33 -7.57
N THR A 59 -24.36 -1.96 -8.50
CA THR A 59 -25.22 -3.09 -8.20
C THR A 59 -24.52 -4.36 -8.64
N GLY A 60 -24.39 -5.31 -7.71
CA GLY A 60 -23.87 -6.64 -7.99
C GLY A 60 -24.97 -7.68 -7.79
N LYS A 61 -24.63 -8.94 -7.96
CA LYS A 61 -25.55 -10.06 -7.68
C LYS A 61 -24.93 -10.98 -6.64
N ASN A 62 -25.78 -11.44 -5.72
CA ASN A 62 -25.37 -12.47 -4.78
C ASN A 62 -25.25 -13.80 -5.54
N PRO A 63 -24.04 -14.42 -5.60
CA PRO A 63 -23.85 -15.64 -6.36
C PRO A 63 -24.62 -16.84 -5.80
N GLN A 64 -25.07 -16.79 -4.55
CA GLN A 64 -25.83 -17.88 -3.93
C GLN A 64 -27.33 -17.76 -4.15
N THR A 65 -27.87 -16.54 -4.12
CA THR A 65 -29.30 -16.31 -4.23
C THR A 65 -29.74 -15.65 -5.53
N GLY A 66 -28.81 -15.07 -6.27
CA GLY A 66 -29.11 -14.30 -7.48
C GLY A 66 -29.73 -12.96 -7.24
N GLU A 67 -29.90 -12.57 -5.98
CA GLU A 67 -30.48 -11.27 -5.64
C GLU A 67 -29.50 -10.12 -5.90
N ALA A 68 -30.04 -8.96 -6.25
CA ALA A 68 -29.26 -7.76 -6.45
C ALA A 68 -28.67 -7.28 -5.12
N LEU A 69 -27.39 -6.92 -5.12
CA LEU A 69 -26.70 -6.34 -3.97
C LEU A 69 -26.31 -4.91 -4.29
N GLN A 70 -26.54 -4.02 -3.34
CA GLN A 70 -26.08 -2.64 -3.41
C GLN A 70 -24.67 -2.57 -2.82
N ILE A 71 -23.69 -2.23 -3.66
CA ILE A 71 -22.31 -2.02 -3.21
C ILE A 71 -22.11 -0.52 -3.09
N ALA A 72 -21.94 -0.04 -1.86
CA ALA A 72 -21.79 1.38 -1.60
C ALA A 72 -20.49 1.94 -2.18
N ALA A 73 -20.52 3.22 -2.55
CA ALA A 73 -19.31 3.95 -2.90
C ALA A 73 -18.36 3.97 -1.70
N ALA A 74 -17.07 3.91 -1.97
CA ALA A 74 -16.05 3.94 -0.91
C ALA A 74 -14.77 4.55 -1.42
N ASP A 75 -14.04 5.18 -0.50
CA ASP A 75 -12.66 5.57 -0.75
C ASP A 75 -11.77 4.36 -0.45
N VAL A 76 -10.83 4.08 -1.32
CA VAL A 76 -9.95 2.92 -1.19
C VAL A 76 -8.50 3.34 -1.35
N PRO A 77 -7.56 2.68 -0.67
CA PRO A 77 -6.16 2.93 -0.92
C PRO A 77 -5.78 2.38 -2.30
N LYS A 78 -4.97 3.14 -3.02
CA LYS A 78 -4.50 2.75 -4.34
C LYS A 78 -2.98 2.85 -4.37
N VAL A 79 -2.33 1.80 -4.87
CA VAL A 79 -0.87 1.75 -4.98
C VAL A 79 -0.53 1.53 -6.44
N LYS A 80 0.29 2.45 -6.98
CA LYS A 80 0.79 2.33 -8.35
C LYS A 80 2.25 1.94 -8.32
N VAL A 81 2.64 1.05 -9.21
CA VAL A 81 4.03 0.59 -9.33
C VAL A 81 4.80 1.54 -10.23
N GLY A 82 5.99 1.93 -9.81
CA GLY A 82 6.88 2.78 -10.60
C GLY A 82 7.56 2.00 -11.71
N LYS A 83 7.98 2.71 -12.74
CA LYS A 83 8.60 2.11 -13.92
C LYS A 83 9.87 1.34 -13.60
N SER A 84 10.76 1.91 -12.78
CA SER A 84 12.02 1.25 -12.43
C SER A 84 11.80 -0.08 -11.72
N PHE A 85 10.80 -0.14 -10.84
CA PHE A 85 10.44 -1.37 -10.14
C PHE A 85 9.92 -2.41 -11.14
N LYS A 86 9.00 -1.99 -11.99
CA LYS A 86 8.40 -2.88 -13.00
C LYS A 86 9.46 -3.43 -13.95
N ASP A 87 10.36 -2.57 -14.42
CA ASP A 87 11.43 -2.97 -15.36
C ASP A 87 12.41 -3.93 -14.67
N ALA A 88 12.75 -3.69 -13.40
CA ALA A 88 13.65 -4.55 -12.65
C ALA A 88 13.09 -5.97 -12.50
N VAL A 89 11.79 -6.09 -12.29
CA VAL A 89 11.13 -7.40 -12.14
C VAL A 89 11.03 -8.13 -13.48
N ASN A 90 10.91 -7.40 -14.58
CA ASN A 90 10.81 -7.96 -15.93
C ASN A 90 12.15 -8.23 -16.61
N SER A 91 13.25 -7.88 -15.99
CA SER A 91 14.57 -8.08 -16.58
C SER A 91 15.08 -9.51 -16.39
#